data_37f5efceae3d85eed8d0f9164e7a6722
#
_entry.id   37f5efceae3d85eed8d0f9164e7a6722
#
_cell.length_a   1.000
_cell.length_b   1.000
_cell.length_c   1.000
_cell.angle_alpha   90.00
_cell.angle_beta   90.00
_cell.angle_gamma   90.00
#
_symmetry.space_group_name_H-M   'P 1'
#
loop_
_entity.id
_entity.type
_entity.pdbx_description
1 polymer ?
#
loop_
_entity_poly.entity_id
_entity_poly.type
_entity_poly.pdbx_seq_one_letter_code
_entity_poly.pdbx_strand_id
1 'polypeptide(L)'
;MYLYLALAPALALALYVYWRDKYEKEPIGVLVVCFVMGSLCCLPAGFFNVIGAEVLGFDFDGKNGLAVSFFMAFCVVGLGEELSKYIVLVFYALRKPSFNEPFDGIVYAVMISLGFAALENVFYV
;
A
#
# COMPACT_ATOMS: atom_id res chain seq x y z
N MET A 1 -8.11 -22.07 -1.20
CA MET A 1 -8.71 -21.87 -2.54
C MET A 1 -8.84 -20.38 -2.92
N TYR A 2 -9.07 -19.50 -1.98
CA TYR A 2 -9.29 -18.06 -2.26
C TYR A 2 -8.02 -17.20 -2.33
N LEU A 3 -6.89 -17.69 -1.84
CA LEU A 3 -5.63 -16.93 -1.78
C LEU A 3 -5.16 -16.43 -3.18
N TYR A 4 -5.26 -17.27 -4.21
CA TYR A 4 -4.90 -16.86 -5.56
C TYR A 4 -5.86 -15.82 -6.14
N LEU A 5 -7.15 -15.83 -5.76
CA LEU A 5 -8.11 -14.79 -6.14
C LEU A 5 -7.79 -13.46 -5.45
N ALA A 6 -7.31 -13.49 -4.22
CA ALA A 6 -6.88 -12.31 -3.49
C ALA A 6 -5.63 -11.66 -4.09
N LEU A 7 -4.69 -12.45 -4.58
CA LEU A 7 -3.42 -11.97 -5.13
C LEU A 7 -3.46 -11.67 -6.64
N ALA A 8 -4.34 -12.34 -7.39
CA ALA A 8 -4.39 -12.23 -8.85
C ALA A 8 -4.54 -10.78 -9.37
N PRO A 9 -5.42 -9.93 -8.83
CA PRO A 9 -5.53 -8.55 -9.29
C PRO A 9 -4.26 -7.74 -9.08
N ALA A 10 -3.61 -7.88 -7.92
CA ALA A 10 -2.37 -7.17 -7.61
C ALA A 10 -1.24 -7.59 -8.56
N LEU A 11 -1.08 -8.89 -8.81
CA LEU A 11 -0.09 -9.40 -9.74
C LEU A 11 -0.38 -8.99 -11.19
N ALA A 12 -1.64 -9.04 -11.62
CA ALA A 12 -2.03 -8.63 -12.96
C ALA A 12 -1.73 -7.13 -13.21
N LEU A 13 -2.03 -6.27 -12.24
CA LEU A 13 -1.73 -4.85 -12.33
C LEU A 13 -0.22 -4.57 -12.27
N ALA A 14 0.54 -5.29 -11.45
CA ALA A 14 2.00 -5.17 -11.39
C ALA A 14 2.63 -5.51 -12.76
N LEU A 15 2.20 -6.62 -13.37
CA LEU A 15 2.65 -7.01 -14.70
C LEU A 15 2.23 -6.00 -15.78
N TYR A 16 1.01 -5.49 -15.70
CA TYR A 16 0.52 -4.48 -16.62
C TYR A 16 1.35 -3.19 -16.55
N VAL A 17 1.62 -2.67 -15.35
CA VAL A 17 2.41 -1.45 -15.18
C VAL A 17 3.84 -1.66 -15.68
N TYR A 18 4.46 -2.79 -15.35
CA TYR A 18 5.79 -3.16 -15.86
C TYR A 18 5.81 -3.26 -17.40
N TRP A 19 4.78 -3.82 -18.00
CA TRP A 19 4.67 -3.91 -19.45
C TRP A 19 4.42 -2.56 -20.11
N ARG A 20 3.71 -1.67 -19.43
CA ARG A 20 3.36 -0.33 -19.91
C ARG A 20 4.54 0.64 -19.88
N ASP A 21 5.51 0.39 -19.05
CA ASP A 21 6.78 1.11 -18.99
C ASP A 21 7.61 0.77 -20.25
N LYS A 22 7.62 1.70 -21.21
CA LYS A 22 8.11 1.42 -22.57
C LYS A 22 9.49 1.98 -22.88
N TYR A 23 9.88 3.07 -22.21
CA TYR A 23 11.08 3.81 -22.59
C TYR A 23 12.32 3.24 -21.92
N GLU A 24 12.39 3.27 -20.62
CA GLU A 24 13.47 2.67 -19.84
C GLU A 24 12.88 1.83 -18.70
N LYS A 25 12.95 0.51 -18.85
CA LYS A 25 12.35 -0.39 -17.86
C LYS A 25 13.08 -0.35 -16.56
N GLU A 26 12.31 -0.18 -15.49
CA GLU A 26 12.83 -0.21 -14.14
C GLU A 26 13.45 -1.57 -13.77
N PRO A 27 14.55 -1.57 -13.00
CA PRO A 27 15.17 -2.80 -12.55
C PRO A 27 14.19 -3.67 -11.74
N ILE A 28 13.98 -4.91 -12.18
CA ILE A 28 13.05 -5.84 -11.53
C ILE A 28 13.35 -5.99 -10.03
N GLY A 29 14.64 -5.98 -9.64
CA GLY A 29 15.04 -6.04 -8.23
C GLY A 29 14.50 -4.89 -7.40
N VAL A 30 14.50 -3.66 -7.94
CA VAL A 30 13.94 -2.48 -7.25
C VAL A 30 12.42 -2.60 -7.13
N LEU A 31 11.74 -3.05 -8.20
CA LEU A 31 10.29 -3.26 -8.20
C LEU A 31 9.85 -4.31 -7.19
N VAL A 32 10.58 -5.44 -7.12
CA VAL A 32 10.31 -6.50 -6.14
C VAL A 32 10.49 -5.97 -4.71
N VAL A 33 11.55 -5.21 -4.45
CA VAL A 33 11.77 -4.62 -3.12
C VAL A 33 10.67 -3.60 -2.79
N CYS A 34 10.26 -2.75 -3.74
CA CYS A 34 9.12 -1.84 -3.56
C CYS A 34 7.83 -2.60 -3.18
N PHE A 35 7.54 -3.67 -3.89
CA PHE A 35 6.38 -4.52 -3.60
C PHE A 35 6.46 -5.14 -2.20
N VAL A 36 7.61 -5.73 -1.83
CA VAL A 36 7.81 -6.34 -0.51
C VAL A 36 7.74 -5.30 0.61
N MET A 37 8.38 -4.14 0.44
CA MET A 37 8.32 -3.06 1.43
C MET A 37 6.90 -2.51 1.56
N GLY A 38 6.18 -2.38 0.45
CA GLY A 38 4.76 -2.04 0.46
C GLY A 38 3.92 -3.03 1.25
N SER A 39 4.16 -4.34 1.06
CA SER A 39 3.50 -5.38 1.87
C SER A 39 3.80 -5.22 3.36
N LEU A 40 5.07 -5.00 3.72
CA LEU A 40 5.46 -4.82 5.12
C LEU A 40 4.86 -3.57 5.78
N CYS A 41 4.50 -2.54 4.99
CA CYS A 41 3.82 -1.34 5.50
C CYS A 41 2.43 -1.61 6.08
N CYS A 42 1.79 -2.72 5.73
CA CYS A 42 0.54 -3.15 6.35
C CYS A 42 0.65 -3.31 7.88
N LEU A 43 1.81 -3.75 8.37
CA LEU A 43 2.00 -4.02 9.80
C LEU A 43 1.97 -2.73 10.64
N PRO A 44 2.82 -1.71 10.38
CA PRO A 44 2.74 -0.46 11.12
C PRO A 44 1.42 0.27 10.89
N ALA A 45 0.85 0.23 9.67
CA ALA A 45 -0.45 0.83 9.40
C ALA A 45 -1.56 0.19 10.26
N GLY A 46 -1.61 -1.16 10.31
CA GLY A 46 -2.54 -1.88 11.18
C GLY A 46 -2.38 -1.53 12.66
N PHE A 47 -1.15 -1.40 13.13
CA PHE A 47 -0.87 -0.97 14.51
C PHE A 47 -1.40 0.44 14.78
N PHE A 48 -1.20 1.40 13.88
CA PHE A 48 -1.77 2.74 14.00
C PHE A 48 -3.29 2.73 13.98
N ASN A 49 -3.91 1.86 13.17
CA ASN A 49 -5.36 1.73 13.12
C ASN A 49 -5.93 1.25 14.46
N VAL A 50 -5.28 0.28 15.12
CA VAL A 50 -5.70 -0.22 16.44
C VAL A 50 -5.57 0.87 17.49
N ILE A 51 -4.43 1.56 17.57
CA ILE A 51 -4.23 2.66 18.52
C ILE A 51 -5.26 3.79 18.27
N GLY A 52 -5.47 4.16 17.02
CA GLY A 52 -6.44 5.20 16.67
C GLY A 52 -7.87 4.81 17.09
N ALA A 53 -8.25 3.55 16.92
CA ALA A 53 -9.53 3.03 17.36
C ALA A 53 -9.69 3.12 18.89
N GLU A 54 -8.66 2.73 19.64
CA GLU A 54 -8.67 2.81 21.11
C GLU A 54 -8.77 4.26 21.60
N VAL A 55 -7.98 5.18 21.02
CA VAL A 55 -7.97 6.61 21.39
C VAL A 55 -9.31 7.28 21.11
N LEU A 56 -9.97 6.91 20.00
CA LEU A 56 -11.27 7.45 19.62
C LEU A 56 -12.45 6.76 20.33
N GLY A 57 -12.21 5.66 21.05
CA GLY A 57 -13.27 4.81 21.59
C GLY A 57 -14.13 4.19 20.48
N PHE A 58 -13.50 3.84 19.34
CA PHE A 58 -14.19 3.29 18.17
C PHE A 58 -14.62 1.84 18.45
N ASP A 59 -15.91 1.58 18.29
CA ASP A 59 -16.49 0.26 18.47
C ASP A 59 -16.59 -0.44 17.11
N PHE A 60 -15.85 -1.53 16.93
CA PHE A 60 -15.86 -2.34 15.69
C PHE A 60 -17.19 -3.08 15.47
N ASP A 61 -18.05 -3.20 16.50
CA ASP A 61 -19.39 -3.80 16.39
C ASP A 61 -20.43 -2.85 15.77
N GLY A 62 -20.02 -1.66 15.33
CA GLY A 62 -20.84 -0.78 14.50
C GLY A 62 -21.75 0.19 15.26
N LYS A 63 -21.51 0.42 16.57
CA LYS A 63 -22.30 1.36 17.39
C LYS A 63 -21.81 2.80 17.35
N ASN A 64 -20.95 3.13 16.41
CA ASN A 64 -20.36 4.46 16.30
C ASN A 64 -21.28 5.45 15.60
N GLY A 65 -21.21 6.70 16.02
CA GLY A 65 -21.82 7.81 15.29
C GLY A 65 -21.11 8.03 13.92
N LEU A 66 -21.86 8.54 12.93
CA LEU A 66 -21.35 8.78 11.56
C LEU A 66 -20.06 9.60 11.55
N ALA A 67 -19.97 10.64 12.40
CA ALA A 67 -18.79 11.49 12.49
C ALA A 67 -17.54 10.73 12.95
N VAL A 68 -17.66 9.87 13.94
CA VAL A 68 -16.55 9.05 14.46
C VAL A 68 -16.11 8.03 13.41
N SER A 69 -17.06 7.37 12.74
CA SER A 69 -16.76 6.43 11.65
C SER A 69 -16.06 7.10 10.48
N PHE A 70 -16.50 8.29 10.10
CA PHE A 70 -15.88 9.08 9.04
C PHE A 70 -14.45 9.48 9.43
N PHE A 71 -14.24 10.00 10.64
CA PHE A 71 -12.92 10.39 11.13
C PHE A 71 -11.97 9.19 11.20
N MET A 72 -12.44 8.06 11.71
CA MET A 72 -11.66 6.83 11.76
C MET A 72 -11.22 6.39 10.36
N ALA A 73 -12.16 6.32 9.41
CA ALA A 73 -11.87 5.85 8.05
C ALA A 73 -10.88 6.75 7.29
N PHE A 74 -11.04 8.07 7.36
CA PHE A 74 -10.24 9.02 6.57
C PHE A 74 -8.98 9.50 7.27
N CYS A 75 -9.07 9.86 8.56
CA CYS A 75 -7.94 10.47 9.27
C CYS A 75 -7.03 9.43 9.93
N VAL A 76 -7.56 8.32 10.39
CA VAL A 76 -6.76 7.28 11.03
C VAL A 76 -6.33 6.22 10.01
N VAL A 77 -7.29 5.50 9.43
CA VAL A 77 -7.00 4.40 8.50
C VAL A 77 -6.40 4.94 7.21
N GLY A 78 -7.14 5.76 6.47
CA GLY A 78 -6.71 6.24 5.15
C GLY A 78 -5.39 6.99 5.20
N LEU A 79 -5.26 7.99 6.07
CA LEU A 79 -4.03 8.78 6.19
C LEU A 79 -2.86 7.93 6.69
N GLY A 80 -3.07 7.05 7.66
CA GLY A 80 -2.03 6.18 8.23
C GLY A 80 -1.46 5.21 7.19
N GLU A 81 -2.32 4.61 6.39
CA GLU A 81 -1.92 3.70 5.31
C GLU A 81 -1.18 4.42 4.18
N GLU A 82 -1.72 5.54 3.70
CA GLU A 82 -1.10 6.31 2.62
C GLU A 82 0.24 6.92 3.07
N LEU A 83 0.33 7.39 4.32
CA LEU A 83 1.57 7.90 4.86
C LEU A 83 2.65 6.81 4.95
N SER A 84 2.29 5.59 5.36
CA SER A 84 3.20 4.45 5.41
C SER A 84 3.77 4.10 4.03
N LYS A 85 2.93 4.07 3.00
CA LYS A 85 3.34 3.85 1.60
C LYS A 85 4.21 4.99 1.09
N TYR A 86 3.86 6.23 1.40
CA TYR A 86 4.60 7.43 1.01
C TYR A 86 6.01 7.47 1.62
N ILE A 87 6.16 7.05 2.88
CA ILE A 87 7.48 6.93 3.53
C ILE A 87 8.37 5.98 2.74
N VAL A 88 7.89 4.81 2.34
CA VAL A 88 8.67 3.88 1.52
C VAL A 88 9.05 4.49 0.17
N LEU A 89 8.12 5.16 -0.49
CA LEU A 89 8.37 5.83 -1.76
C LEU A 89 9.53 6.83 -1.62
N VAL A 90 9.44 7.75 -0.67
CA VAL A 90 10.42 8.85 -0.50
C VAL A 90 11.77 8.33 -0.01
N PHE A 91 11.79 7.43 0.97
CA PHE A 91 13.05 7.02 1.60
C PHE A 91 13.76 5.89 0.87
N TYR A 92 13.07 5.11 0.07
CA TYR A 92 13.66 4.02 -0.70
C TYR A 92 13.63 4.28 -2.21
N ALA A 93 12.43 4.36 -2.81
CA ALA A 93 12.28 4.31 -4.26
C ALA A 93 12.86 5.56 -4.97
N LEU A 94 12.51 6.76 -4.50
CA LEU A 94 13.00 8.02 -5.09
C LEU A 94 14.49 8.27 -4.90
N ARG A 95 15.18 7.47 -4.08
CA ARG A 95 16.63 7.55 -3.89
C ARG A 95 17.42 6.60 -4.79
N LYS A 96 16.76 5.81 -5.60
CA LYS A 96 17.42 4.89 -6.51
C LYS A 96 17.99 5.63 -7.72
N PRO A 97 19.17 5.25 -8.21
CA PRO A 97 19.74 5.81 -9.43
C PRO A 97 18.88 5.58 -10.68
N SER A 98 18.03 4.55 -10.63
CA SER A 98 17.07 4.25 -11.70
C SER A 98 15.90 5.23 -11.75
N PHE A 99 15.68 6.03 -10.70
CA PHE A 99 14.68 7.10 -10.73
C PHE A 99 15.21 8.27 -11.56
N ASN A 100 14.95 8.27 -12.84
CA ASN A 100 15.45 9.28 -13.78
C ASN A 100 14.35 9.93 -14.63
N GLU A 101 13.14 9.33 -14.65
CA GLU A 101 11.98 9.85 -15.35
C GLU A 101 10.78 10.07 -14.40
N PRO A 102 9.89 11.04 -14.68
CA PRO A 102 8.68 11.25 -13.86
C PRO A 102 7.75 10.02 -13.79
N PHE A 103 7.75 9.18 -14.84
CA PHE A 103 6.94 7.98 -14.90
C PHE A 103 7.40 6.90 -13.91
N ASP A 104 8.69 6.85 -13.58
CA ASP A 104 9.25 5.89 -12.62
C ASP A 104 8.63 6.04 -11.24
N GLY A 105 8.36 7.30 -10.84
CA GLY A 105 7.64 7.58 -9.60
C GLY A 105 6.26 6.94 -9.54
N ILE A 106 5.54 6.91 -10.66
CA ILE A 106 4.25 6.23 -10.78
C ILE A 106 4.45 4.72 -10.67
N VAL A 107 5.42 4.16 -11.38
CA VAL A 107 5.72 2.72 -11.37
C VAL A 107 6.05 2.25 -9.96
N TYR A 108 6.94 2.96 -9.26
CA TYR A 108 7.32 2.64 -7.88
C TYR A 108 6.17 2.77 -6.90
N ALA A 109 5.40 3.87 -6.98
CA ALA A 109 4.24 4.09 -6.12
C ALA A 109 3.18 3.01 -6.30
N VAL A 110 2.92 2.61 -7.55
CA VAL A 110 1.99 1.51 -7.86
C VAL A 110 2.50 0.19 -7.30
N MET A 111 3.79 -0.14 -7.45
CA MET A 111 4.35 -1.39 -6.92
C MET A 111 4.25 -1.45 -5.39
N ILE A 112 4.54 -0.35 -4.68
CA ILE A 112 4.38 -0.25 -3.22
C ILE A 112 2.91 -0.46 -2.83
N SER A 113 1.99 0.22 -3.50
CA SER A 113 0.56 0.13 -3.21
C SER A 113 -0.01 -1.25 -3.50
N LEU A 114 0.44 -1.90 -4.57
CA LEU A 114 0.03 -3.28 -4.90
C LEU A 114 0.57 -4.31 -3.89
N GLY A 115 1.79 -4.09 -3.39
CA GLY A 115 2.34 -4.90 -2.31
C GLY A 115 1.51 -4.78 -1.03
N PHE A 116 1.17 -3.57 -0.64
CA PHE A 116 0.28 -3.30 0.50
C PHE A 116 -1.07 -4.01 0.33
N ALA A 117 -1.75 -3.76 -0.78
CA ALA A 117 -3.05 -4.36 -1.08
C ALA A 117 -3.01 -5.90 -1.16
N ALA A 118 -1.92 -6.47 -1.67
CA ALA A 118 -1.75 -7.92 -1.74
C ALA A 118 -1.73 -8.56 -0.36
N LEU A 119 -0.97 -7.99 0.60
CA LEU A 119 -0.92 -8.52 1.96
C LEU A 119 -2.23 -8.26 2.71
N GLU A 120 -2.82 -7.09 2.54
CA GLU A 120 -4.12 -6.77 3.11
C GLU A 120 -5.21 -7.75 2.65
N ASN A 121 -5.28 -8.03 1.35
CA ASN A 121 -6.20 -9.02 0.80
C ASN A 121 -5.99 -10.42 1.38
N VAL A 122 -4.74 -10.81 1.68
CA VAL A 122 -4.45 -12.09 2.35
C VAL A 122 -5.02 -12.13 3.76
N PHE A 123 -4.99 -11.00 4.50
CA PHE A 123 -5.57 -10.94 5.85
C PHE A 123 -7.10 -11.00 5.86
N TYR A 124 -7.75 -10.55 4.78
CA TYR A 124 -9.21 -10.54 4.66
C TYR A 124 -9.80 -11.82 4.04
N VAL A 125 -8.99 -12.76 3.58
CA VAL A 125 -9.42 -14.05 3.00
C VAL A 125 -9.33 -15.17 4.01
#